data_494cae89171155d21623a5b7b6bb3a79
#
_entry.id   494cae89171155d21623a5b7b6bb3a79
#
_cell.length_a   1.000
_cell.length_b   1.000
_cell.length_c   1.000
_cell.angle_alpha   90.00
_cell.angle_beta   90.00
_cell.angle_gamma   90.00
#
_symmetry.space_group_name_H-M   'P 1'
#
loop_
_entity.id
_entity.type
_entity.pdbx_description
1 polymer ?
#
loop_
_entity_poly.entity_id
_entity_poly.type
_entity_poly.pdbx_seq_one_letter_code
_entity_poly.pdbx_strand_id
1 'polypeptide(L)'
;MSKVPPILEVGGILISSDILTEYFCCDYEKCKGICCVEGDAGAPVTIDEVAAIEDMLDDVWPNLSASAQSVIDRQGVAYADRDGDLVTSIVRGKECVFARSLTPDPSPMGEGSSDPCWLCMLEKFAREKAAGNGQRSKVKGQFVKPISCALYPIREKNFGNGLVGLNYHRWAVCKDAVEKGKSLGLPVYQFLKEPLIRRFGEAWYRELCEVAEQLLAADGE
;
A
#
# COMPACT_ATOMS: atom_id res chain seq x y z
N MET A 1 -5.08 -28.93 -13.92
CA MET A 1 -5.19 -28.47 -12.51
C MET A 1 -3.78 -28.11 -12.10
N SER A 2 -3.55 -26.88 -11.64
CA SER A 2 -2.22 -26.46 -11.17
C SER A 2 -1.73 -27.41 -10.06
N LYS A 3 -0.49 -27.91 -10.20
CA LYS A 3 0.16 -28.75 -9.18
C LYS A 3 0.63 -27.91 -7.96
N VAL A 4 0.49 -26.58 -8.03
CA VAL A 4 0.94 -25.63 -7.03
C VAL A 4 -0.03 -25.64 -5.84
N PRO A 5 0.43 -25.88 -4.60
CA PRO A 5 -0.44 -25.74 -3.44
C PRO A 5 -0.91 -24.29 -3.27
N PRO A 6 -2.16 -24.07 -2.82
CA PRO A 6 -2.72 -22.72 -2.69
C PRO A 6 -2.04 -21.87 -1.62
N ILE A 7 -1.41 -22.52 -0.62
CA ILE A 7 -0.68 -21.88 0.47
C ILE A 7 0.69 -22.54 0.59
N LEU A 8 1.70 -21.72 0.73
CA LEU A 8 3.10 -22.09 0.93
C LEU A 8 3.60 -21.49 2.24
N GLU A 9 4.68 -22.04 2.77
CA GLU A 9 5.40 -21.45 3.92
C GLU A 9 6.79 -21.03 3.45
N VAL A 10 7.15 -19.77 3.75
CA VAL A 10 8.46 -19.19 3.46
C VAL A 10 8.94 -18.48 4.72
N GLY A 11 10.06 -18.93 5.29
CA GLY A 11 10.65 -18.33 6.48
C GLY A 11 9.67 -18.18 7.66
N GLY A 12 8.76 -19.15 7.87
CA GLY A 12 7.75 -19.13 8.92
C GLY A 12 6.52 -18.25 8.63
N ILE A 13 6.40 -17.74 7.41
CA ILE A 13 5.27 -16.91 6.95
C ILE A 13 4.44 -17.70 5.94
N LEU A 14 3.14 -17.76 6.13
CA LEU A 14 2.22 -18.36 5.17
C LEU A 14 1.96 -17.40 4.02
N ILE A 15 2.10 -17.86 2.79
CA ILE A 15 1.84 -17.05 1.60
C ILE A 15 0.85 -17.74 0.67
N SER A 16 -0.06 -16.99 0.08
CA SER A 16 -0.83 -17.47 -1.06
C SER A 16 0.10 -17.64 -2.26
N SER A 17 -0.01 -18.78 -2.98
CA SER A 17 0.73 -19.02 -4.22
C SER A 17 0.47 -17.96 -5.29
N ASP A 18 -0.68 -17.30 -5.24
CA ASP A 18 -1.00 -16.16 -6.12
C ASP A 18 0.04 -15.05 -6.09
N ILE A 19 0.74 -14.86 -4.97
CA ILE A 19 1.80 -13.86 -4.83
C ILE A 19 2.97 -14.17 -5.77
N LEU A 20 3.21 -15.45 -6.06
CA LEU A 20 4.28 -15.93 -6.94
C LEU A 20 3.84 -16.05 -8.41
N THR A 21 2.56 -16.39 -8.63
CA THR A 21 2.04 -16.76 -9.96
C THR A 21 1.25 -15.67 -10.66
N GLU A 22 0.66 -14.74 -9.91
CA GLU A 22 -0.10 -13.63 -10.49
C GLU A 22 0.81 -12.46 -10.85
N TYR A 23 0.38 -11.68 -11.85
CA TYR A 23 1.12 -10.54 -12.38
C TYR A 23 0.52 -9.23 -11.91
N PHE A 24 1.38 -8.26 -11.64
CA PHE A 24 0.93 -6.93 -11.22
C PHE A 24 1.97 -5.86 -11.50
N CYS A 25 1.54 -4.73 -12.03
CA CYS A 25 2.33 -3.51 -12.10
C CYS A 25 1.38 -2.33 -11.96
N CYS A 26 1.47 -1.58 -10.85
CA CYS A 26 0.58 -0.46 -10.60
C CYS A 26 0.58 0.50 -11.81
N ASP A 27 -0.62 0.83 -12.30
CA ASP A 27 -0.82 1.78 -13.38
C ASP A 27 -1.55 3.02 -12.85
N TYR A 28 -0.77 3.92 -12.28
CA TYR A 28 -1.29 5.14 -11.67
C TYR A 28 -1.98 6.07 -12.70
N GLU A 29 -1.52 6.07 -13.95
CA GLU A 29 -2.14 6.86 -15.02
C GLU A 29 -3.58 6.41 -15.31
N LYS A 30 -3.85 5.11 -15.11
CA LYS A 30 -5.19 4.52 -15.28
C LYS A 30 -6.03 4.60 -14.01
N CYS A 31 -5.49 4.10 -12.89
CA CYS A 31 -6.24 4.02 -11.63
C CYS A 31 -6.30 5.36 -10.87
N LYS A 32 -5.43 6.32 -11.19
CA LYS A 32 -5.41 7.68 -10.60
C LYS A 32 -5.40 7.69 -9.07
N GLY A 33 -4.82 6.66 -8.43
CA GLY A 33 -4.68 6.60 -6.98
C GLY A 33 -5.96 6.23 -6.22
N ILE A 34 -6.92 5.58 -6.87
CA ILE A 34 -8.24 5.25 -6.31
C ILE A 34 -8.14 4.39 -5.03
N CYS A 35 -7.06 3.63 -4.83
CA CYS A 35 -6.82 2.85 -3.62
C CYS A 35 -6.72 3.68 -2.32
N CYS A 36 -6.51 4.99 -2.44
CA CYS A 36 -6.52 5.92 -1.31
C CYS A 36 -7.92 6.46 -0.97
N VAL A 37 -8.93 6.15 -1.80
CA VAL A 37 -10.28 6.75 -1.72
C VAL A 37 -11.37 5.70 -1.63
N GLU A 38 -11.16 4.55 -2.24
CA GLU A 38 -12.09 3.43 -2.21
C GLU A 38 -11.67 2.46 -1.10
N GLY A 39 -12.41 2.41 0.00
CA GLY A 39 -12.16 1.48 1.09
C GLY A 39 -13.17 1.65 2.20
N ASP A 40 -13.39 0.58 2.95
CA ASP A 40 -14.36 0.55 4.07
C ASP A 40 -13.71 1.04 5.39
N ALA A 41 -12.37 1.08 5.44
CA ALA A 41 -11.57 1.52 6.57
C ALA A 41 -10.27 2.15 6.08
N GLY A 42 -9.52 2.78 7.00
CA GLY A 42 -8.16 3.26 6.75
C GLY A 42 -7.17 2.13 6.49
N ALA A 43 -5.98 2.47 6.07
CA ALA A 43 -4.90 1.50 5.90
C ALA A 43 -4.38 1.03 7.27
N PRO A 44 -4.19 -0.29 7.51
CA PRO A 44 -3.57 -0.79 8.73
C PRO A 44 -2.20 -0.15 8.97
N VAL A 45 -1.96 0.25 10.22
CA VAL A 45 -0.69 0.89 10.64
C VAL A 45 -0.23 0.30 11.97
N THR A 46 1.08 0.31 12.17
CA THR A 46 1.68 0.01 13.47
C THR A 46 1.81 1.28 14.32
N ILE A 47 2.03 1.12 15.63
CA ILE A 47 2.29 2.27 16.54
C ILE A 47 3.53 3.05 16.08
N ASP A 48 4.58 2.35 15.63
CA ASP A 48 5.80 3.01 15.12
C ASP A 48 5.52 3.79 13.83
N GLU A 49 4.62 3.30 12.98
CA GLU A 49 4.20 4.03 11.78
C GLU A 49 3.33 5.24 12.12
N VAL A 50 2.48 5.15 13.14
CA VAL A 50 1.73 6.30 13.65
C VAL A 50 2.68 7.38 14.12
N ALA A 51 3.68 7.03 14.95
CA ALA A 51 4.69 7.98 15.39
C ALA A 51 5.45 8.62 14.22
N ALA A 52 5.83 7.83 13.20
CA ALA A 52 6.50 8.34 12.00
C ALA A 52 5.59 9.28 11.17
N ILE A 53 4.30 9.01 11.13
CA ILE A 53 3.31 9.88 10.48
C ILE A 53 3.17 11.20 11.26
N GLU A 54 3.08 11.14 12.57
CA GLU A 54 3.00 12.34 13.44
C GLU A 54 4.25 13.21 13.30
N ASP A 55 5.43 12.62 13.21
CA ASP A 55 6.70 13.34 12.95
C ASP A 55 6.72 14.06 11.58
N MET A 56 5.91 13.60 10.62
CA MET A 56 5.78 14.22 9.29
C MET A 56 4.58 15.17 9.20
N LEU A 57 3.74 15.24 10.22
CA LEU A 57 2.45 15.91 10.13
C LEU A 57 2.57 17.39 9.79
N ASP A 58 3.50 18.10 10.43
CA ASP A 58 3.73 19.53 10.16
C ASP A 58 4.07 19.80 8.68
N ASP A 59 4.85 18.91 8.08
CA ASP A 59 5.27 19.04 6.67
C ASP A 59 4.12 18.79 5.70
N VAL A 60 3.26 17.82 5.99
CA VAL A 60 2.15 17.44 5.09
C VAL A 60 0.89 18.27 5.32
N TRP A 61 0.72 18.84 6.52
CA TRP A 61 -0.47 19.56 6.97
C TRP A 61 -0.99 20.62 5.99
N PRO A 62 -0.15 21.53 5.45
CA PRO A 62 -0.63 22.56 4.52
C PRO A 62 -1.22 22.01 3.21
N ASN A 63 -0.92 20.75 2.91
CA ASN A 63 -1.37 20.07 1.70
C ASN A 63 -2.56 19.14 1.94
N LEU A 64 -3.01 18.97 3.19
CA LEU A 64 -4.22 18.21 3.49
C LEU A 64 -5.47 19.03 3.21
N SER A 65 -6.59 18.35 2.90
CA SER A 65 -7.88 19.03 2.78
C SER A 65 -8.37 19.52 4.15
N ALA A 66 -9.18 20.58 4.18
CA ALA A 66 -9.78 21.09 5.43
C ALA A 66 -10.60 19.99 6.15
N SER A 67 -11.24 19.10 5.40
CA SER A 67 -11.95 17.96 5.98
C SER A 67 -10.99 16.97 6.65
N ALA A 68 -9.85 16.68 6.02
CA ALA A 68 -8.82 15.80 6.57
C ALA A 68 -8.19 16.41 7.84
N GLN A 69 -7.83 17.69 7.82
CA GLN A 69 -7.33 18.43 8.98
C GLN A 69 -8.33 18.35 10.14
N SER A 70 -9.61 18.61 9.89
CA SER A 70 -10.66 18.53 10.90
C SER A 70 -10.84 17.11 11.48
N VAL A 71 -10.62 16.06 10.67
CA VAL A 71 -10.63 14.68 11.18
C VAL A 71 -9.43 14.41 12.06
N ILE A 72 -8.23 14.81 11.63
CA ILE A 72 -6.98 14.62 12.40
C ILE A 72 -7.06 15.36 13.73
N ASP A 73 -7.56 16.60 13.75
CA ASP A 73 -7.74 17.38 14.98
C ASP A 73 -8.66 16.70 16.00
N ARG A 74 -9.66 15.96 15.54
CA ARG A 74 -10.65 15.32 16.43
C ARG A 74 -10.25 13.93 16.90
N GLN A 75 -9.62 13.13 16.06
CA GLN A 75 -9.37 11.71 16.36
C GLN A 75 -7.93 11.26 16.13
N GLY A 76 -7.04 12.17 15.67
CA GLY A 76 -5.66 11.84 15.35
C GLY A 76 -5.49 11.28 13.94
N VAL A 77 -4.25 10.92 13.63
CA VAL A 77 -3.84 10.37 12.30
C VAL A 77 -4.29 8.93 12.08
N ALA A 78 -4.65 8.23 13.16
CA ALA A 78 -5.09 6.84 13.14
C ALA A 78 -6.18 6.61 14.19
N TYR A 79 -6.96 5.54 14.03
CA TYR A 79 -8.01 5.11 14.97
C TYR A 79 -8.11 3.58 14.98
N ALA A 80 -8.74 3.03 16.02
CA ALA A 80 -9.10 1.61 16.03
C ALA A 80 -10.39 1.40 15.24
N ASP A 81 -10.36 0.52 14.24
CA ASP A 81 -11.54 0.17 13.48
C ASP A 81 -12.50 -0.77 14.24
N ARG A 82 -13.52 -1.31 13.56
CA ARG A 82 -14.52 -2.18 14.18
C ARG A 82 -13.95 -3.52 14.65
N ASP A 83 -12.89 -3.97 14.02
CA ASP A 83 -12.21 -5.23 14.35
C ASP A 83 -11.13 -5.03 15.41
N GLY A 84 -10.87 -3.76 15.81
CA GLY A 84 -9.85 -3.36 16.77
C GLY A 84 -8.47 -3.16 16.15
N ASP A 85 -8.37 -3.22 14.83
CA ASP A 85 -7.12 -2.96 14.13
C ASP A 85 -6.85 -1.44 14.06
N LEU A 86 -5.58 -1.05 14.28
CA LEU A 86 -5.17 0.34 14.16
C LEU A 86 -5.03 0.70 12.68
N VAL A 87 -5.80 1.69 12.23
CA VAL A 87 -5.84 2.10 10.82
C VAL A 87 -5.72 3.61 10.67
N THR A 88 -5.26 4.10 9.52
CA THR A 88 -5.22 5.54 9.24
C THR A 88 -6.61 6.15 9.28
N SER A 89 -6.74 7.39 9.76
CA SER A 89 -8.00 8.12 9.77
C SER A 89 -8.52 8.35 8.34
N ILE A 90 -9.85 8.35 8.20
CA ILE A 90 -10.55 8.52 6.94
C ILE A 90 -11.59 9.64 7.02
N VAL A 91 -11.79 10.34 5.91
CA VAL A 91 -12.79 11.39 5.74
C VAL A 91 -14.11 10.77 5.27
N ARG A 92 -15.19 11.06 5.97
CA ARG A 92 -16.56 10.62 5.61
C ARG A 92 -16.69 9.10 5.36
N GLY A 93 -15.86 8.30 6.03
CA GLY A 93 -15.90 6.84 5.90
C GLY A 93 -15.38 6.29 4.57
N LYS A 94 -14.60 7.05 3.82
CA LYS A 94 -14.08 6.68 2.50
C LYS A 94 -12.59 6.99 2.31
N GLU A 95 -12.27 8.25 2.04
CA GLU A 95 -10.93 8.66 1.64
C GLU A 95 -9.96 8.75 2.82
N CYS A 96 -8.73 8.28 2.63
CA CYS A 96 -7.66 8.45 3.61
C CYS A 96 -7.38 9.95 3.83
N VAL A 97 -7.18 10.38 5.09
CA VAL A 97 -6.85 11.77 5.43
C VAL A 97 -5.59 12.30 4.73
N PHE A 98 -4.71 11.40 4.30
CA PHE A 98 -3.48 11.74 3.56
C PHE A 98 -3.66 11.70 2.04
N ALA A 99 -4.85 11.39 1.53
CA ALA A 99 -5.16 11.47 0.11
C ALA A 99 -5.50 12.92 -0.27
N ARG A 100 -4.95 13.39 -1.37
CA ARG A 100 -5.29 14.69 -1.93
C ARG A 100 -5.62 14.57 -3.42
N SER A 101 -6.73 15.15 -3.82
CA SER A 101 -7.05 15.33 -5.23
C SER A 101 -6.12 16.38 -5.85
N LEU A 102 -5.54 16.06 -6.99
CA LEU A 102 -4.74 17.00 -7.80
C LEU A 102 -5.58 17.79 -8.78
N THR A 103 -6.84 17.38 -9.01
CA THR A 103 -7.78 18.17 -9.79
C THR A 103 -8.44 19.21 -8.89
N PRO A 104 -8.63 20.45 -9.34
CA PRO A 104 -9.44 21.42 -8.62
C PRO A 104 -10.82 20.84 -8.33
N ASP A 105 -11.39 21.19 -7.17
CA ASP A 105 -12.77 20.85 -6.84
C ASP A 105 -13.67 21.20 -8.05
N PRO A 106 -14.54 20.29 -8.50
CA PRO A 106 -15.40 20.58 -9.63
C PRO A 106 -16.21 21.84 -9.31
N SER A 107 -16.05 22.84 -10.15
CA SER A 107 -16.86 24.05 -10.11
C SER A 107 -18.36 23.67 -10.10
N PRO A 108 -19.25 24.38 -9.39
CA PRO A 108 -20.68 24.07 -9.35
C PRO A 108 -21.39 24.07 -10.72
N MET A 109 -20.69 24.44 -11.76
CA MET A 109 -21.12 24.42 -13.16
C MET A 109 -20.40 23.29 -13.88
N GLY A 110 -21.05 22.12 -13.88
CA GLY A 110 -20.59 20.85 -14.41
C GLY A 110 -20.19 20.83 -15.88
N GLU A 111 -18.95 21.16 -16.20
CA GLU A 111 -18.31 20.80 -17.46
C GLU A 111 -16.82 20.58 -17.19
N GLY A 112 -16.43 19.31 -17.13
CA GLY A 112 -15.03 18.90 -16.98
C GLY A 112 -14.92 17.50 -16.37
N SER A 113 -15.29 16.48 -17.14
CA SER A 113 -15.12 15.06 -16.78
C SER A 113 -13.65 14.65 -16.89
N SER A 114 -12.83 15.04 -15.92
CA SER A 114 -11.63 14.28 -15.62
C SER A 114 -11.78 13.71 -14.22
N ASP A 115 -11.85 12.36 -14.14
CA ASP A 115 -11.84 11.68 -12.84
C ASP A 115 -10.70 12.21 -11.98
N PRO A 116 -10.95 12.50 -10.70
CA PRO A 116 -9.94 13.10 -9.83
C PRO A 116 -8.72 12.17 -9.72
N CYS A 117 -7.53 12.75 -9.84
CA CYS A 117 -6.27 12.07 -9.62
C CYS A 117 -5.86 12.26 -8.16
N TRP A 118 -5.71 11.17 -7.42
CA TRP A 118 -5.42 11.20 -5.99
C TRP A 118 -3.97 10.87 -5.69
N LEU A 119 -3.34 11.62 -4.80
CA LEU A 119 -1.95 11.44 -4.41
C LEU A 119 -1.85 11.28 -2.89
N CYS A 120 -1.03 10.31 -2.46
CA CYS A 120 -0.68 10.15 -1.06
C CYS A 120 0.33 11.23 -0.64
N MET A 121 -0.04 12.11 0.28
CA MET A 121 0.84 13.19 0.75
C MET A 121 2.03 12.65 1.55
N LEU A 122 1.88 11.56 2.30
CA LEU A 122 3.01 10.92 2.99
C LEU A 122 4.07 10.46 2.00
N GLU A 123 3.66 9.74 0.95
CA GLU A 123 4.59 9.25 -0.08
C GLU A 123 5.26 10.39 -0.84
N LYS A 124 4.48 11.41 -1.22
CA LYS A 124 5.01 12.58 -1.92
C LYS A 124 6.12 13.25 -1.12
N PHE A 125 5.84 13.61 0.13
CA PHE A 125 6.81 14.32 0.98
C PHE A 125 8.02 13.46 1.32
N ALA A 126 7.83 12.17 1.59
CA ALA A 126 8.94 11.27 1.84
C ALA A 126 9.91 11.19 0.64
N ARG A 127 9.37 11.11 -0.58
CA ARG A 127 10.18 11.10 -1.82
C ARG A 127 10.88 12.43 -2.08
N GLU A 128 10.22 13.55 -1.85
CA GLU A 128 10.81 14.89 -1.98
C GLU A 128 11.98 15.10 -1.00
N LYS A 129 11.82 14.66 0.25
CA LYS A 129 12.90 14.69 1.24
C LYS A 129 14.08 13.79 0.85
N ALA A 130 13.81 12.59 0.34
CA ALA A 130 14.86 11.68 -0.12
C ALA A 130 15.64 12.22 -1.32
N ALA A 131 15.00 13.01 -2.19
CA ALA A 131 15.64 13.67 -3.34
C ALA A 131 16.49 14.90 -2.97
N GLY A 132 16.64 15.23 -1.69
CA GLY A 132 17.48 16.33 -1.22
C GLY A 132 16.83 17.73 -1.28
N ASN A 133 15.57 17.81 -1.59
CA ASN A 133 14.81 19.07 -1.70
C ASN A 133 14.20 19.53 -0.36
N GLY A 134 14.58 18.95 0.76
CA GLY A 134 14.03 19.28 2.08
C GLY A 134 15.05 19.21 3.21
N GLN A 135 14.80 19.95 4.29
CA GLN A 135 15.59 19.88 5.51
C GLN A 135 15.61 18.45 6.07
N ARG A 136 16.75 18.04 6.63
CA ARG A 136 16.99 16.71 7.22
C ARG A 136 15.83 16.32 8.13
N SER A 137 15.05 15.32 7.71
CA SER A 137 14.04 14.68 8.57
C SER A 137 14.74 14.00 9.77
N LYS A 138 14.19 14.17 10.97
CA LYS A 138 14.60 13.44 12.19
C LYS A 138 14.11 11.97 12.18
N VAL A 139 13.36 11.55 11.17
CA VAL A 139 12.79 10.21 11.10
C VAL A 139 13.92 9.19 10.90
N LYS A 140 14.18 8.38 11.90
CA LYS A 140 15.07 7.22 11.84
C LYS A 140 14.43 6.15 10.96
N GLY A 141 15.02 5.86 9.82
CA GLY A 141 14.48 4.92 8.85
C GLY A 141 13.65 5.63 7.79
N GLN A 142 13.74 5.14 6.56
CA GLN A 142 13.08 5.78 5.41
C GLN A 142 11.58 5.44 5.39
N PHE A 143 10.81 6.04 6.31
CA PHE A 143 9.35 5.96 6.22
C PHE A 143 8.89 6.68 4.95
N VAL A 144 8.14 5.99 4.11
CA VAL A 144 7.60 6.53 2.85
C VAL A 144 6.08 6.60 2.94
N LYS A 145 5.45 5.51 3.34
CA LYS A 145 4.01 5.34 3.59
C LYS A 145 3.81 4.07 4.39
N PRO A 146 2.64 3.86 5.02
CA PRO A 146 2.34 2.62 5.74
C PRO A 146 2.71 1.39 4.93
N ILE A 147 3.27 0.40 5.61
CA ILE A 147 3.71 -0.85 4.95
C ILE A 147 2.55 -1.56 4.28
N SER A 148 1.36 -1.51 4.89
CA SER A 148 0.13 -2.05 4.31
C SER A 148 -0.23 -1.44 2.95
N CYS A 149 -0.02 -0.11 2.80
CA CYS A 149 -0.19 0.59 1.53
C CYS A 149 0.91 0.25 0.51
N ALA A 150 2.15 0.07 0.99
CA ALA A 150 3.28 -0.23 0.12
C ALA A 150 3.26 -1.67 -0.40
N LEU A 151 2.77 -2.61 0.40
CA LEU A 151 2.62 -4.02 0.04
C LEU A 151 1.40 -4.29 -0.86
N TYR A 152 0.45 -3.33 -0.97
CA TYR A 152 -0.73 -3.58 -1.79
C TYR A 152 -0.34 -3.92 -3.25
N PRO A 153 -0.90 -4.99 -3.85
CA PRO A 153 -2.09 -5.77 -3.50
C PRO A 153 -1.89 -6.95 -2.52
N ILE A 154 -0.75 -7.09 -1.90
CA ILE A 154 -0.58 -8.07 -0.82
C ILE A 154 -1.23 -7.53 0.46
N ARG A 155 -2.11 -8.35 1.07
CA ARG A 155 -2.69 -8.11 2.39
C ARG A 155 -2.01 -9.01 3.42
N GLU A 156 -1.51 -8.40 4.48
CA GLU A 156 -0.97 -9.10 5.65
C GLU A 156 -2.08 -9.34 6.66
N LYS A 157 -2.14 -10.56 7.21
CA LYS A 157 -3.01 -10.93 8.33
C LYS A 157 -2.18 -11.56 9.43
N ASN A 158 -2.30 -11.04 10.63
CA ASN A 158 -1.73 -11.64 11.83
C ASN A 158 -2.76 -12.57 12.46
N PHE A 159 -2.39 -13.86 12.62
CA PHE A 159 -3.24 -14.88 13.22
C PHE A 159 -2.96 -15.08 14.72
N GLY A 160 -2.08 -14.28 15.30
CA GLY A 160 -1.60 -14.44 16.66
C GLY A 160 -0.42 -15.42 16.78
N ASN A 161 0.19 -15.49 17.96
CA ASN A 161 1.34 -16.35 18.25
C ASN A 161 2.52 -16.22 17.27
N GLY A 162 2.66 -15.05 16.63
CA GLY A 162 3.70 -14.80 15.64
C GLY A 162 3.41 -15.35 14.23
N LEU A 163 2.26 -16.00 14.02
CA LEU A 163 1.87 -16.52 12.71
C LEU A 163 1.33 -15.38 11.84
N VAL A 164 2.00 -15.15 10.71
CA VAL A 164 1.63 -14.14 9.71
C VAL A 164 1.26 -14.83 8.41
N GLY A 165 0.22 -14.34 7.76
CA GLY A 165 -0.20 -14.77 6.44
C GLY A 165 -0.23 -13.61 5.46
N LEU A 166 0.22 -13.88 4.23
CA LEU A 166 0.18 -12.94 3.11
C LEU A 166 -0.76 -13.47 2.04
N ASN A 167 -1.69 -12.64 1.61
CA ASN A 167 -2.65 -13.00 0.58
C ASN A 167 -2.68 -11.95 -0.55
N TYR A 168 -2.84 -12.40 -1.78
CA TYR A 168 -3.07 -11.53 -2.92
C TYR A 168 -4.53 -11.09 -2.98
N HIS A 169 -4.76 -9.79 -2.87
CA HIS A 169 -6.10 -9.21 -2.91
C HIS A 169 -6.49 -8.83 -4.34
N ARG A 170 -7.50 -9.51 -4.87
CA ARG A 170 -8.07 -9.21 -6.19
C ARG A 170 -9.12 -8.13 -6.06
N TRP A 171 -8.79 -6.93 -6.51
CA TRP A 171 -9.71 -5.80 -6.50
C TRP A 171 -9.95 -5.30 -7.92
N ALA A 172 -11.23 -5.11 -8.28
CA ALA A 172 -11.62 -4.73 -9.63
C ALA A 172 -11.00 -3.40 -10.11
N VAL A 173 -10.75 -2.47 -9.20
CA VAL A 173 -10.12 -1.17 -9.51
C VAL A 173 -8.66 -1.32 -9.99
N CYS A 174 -8.03 -2.47 -9.75
CA CYS A 174 -6.66 -2.77 -10.16
C CYS A 174 -6.56 -3.59 -11.46
N LYS A 175 -7.64 -3.76 -12.23
CA LYS A 175 -7.65 -4.56 -13.47
C LYS A 175 -6.54 -4.13 -14.45
N ASP A 176 -6.37 -2.82 -14.65
CA ASP A 176 -5.36 -2.28 -15.56
C ASP A 176 -3.92 -2.57 -15.06
N ALA A 177 -3.72 -2.60 -13.75
CA ALA A 177 -2.44 -2.98 -13.14
C ALA A 177 -2.12 -4.47 -13.36
N VAL A 178 -3.12 -5.34 -13.35
CA VAL A 178 -2.97 -6.77 -13.66
C VAL A 178 -2.62 -6.96 -15.13
N GLU A 179 -3.32 -6.29 -16.05
CA GLU A 179 -3.05 -6.33 -17.48
C GLU A 179 -1.64 -5.82 -17.82
N LYS A 180 -1.23 -4.72 -17.20
CA LYS A 180 0.12 -4.17 -17.34
C LYS A 180 1.17 -5.13 -16.80
N GLY A 181 0.95 -5.71 -15.61
CA GLY A 181 1.84 -6.72 -15.05
C GLY A 181 2.01 -7.93 -15.97
N LYS A 182 0.92 -8.45 -16.55
CA LYS A 182 0.96 -9.54 -17.53
C LYS A 182 1.74 -9.16 -18.76
N SER A 183 1.52 -7.97 -19.32
CA SER A 183 2.25 -7.51 -20.51
C SER A 183 3.75 -7.36 -20.31
N LEU A 184 4.16 -7.07 -19.06
CA LEU A 184 5.57 -6.95 -18.65
C LEU A 184 6.17 -8.26 -18.15
N GLY A 185 5.37 -9.32 -17.99
CA GLY A 185 5.80 -10.56 -17.36
C GLY A 185 6.28 -10.37 -15.93
N LEU A 186 5.68 -9.42 -15.18
CA LEU A 186 6.15 -9.00 -13.87
C LEU A 186 5.25 -9.58 -12.76
N PRO A 187 5.68 -10.66 -12.07
CA PRO A 187 4.94 -11.25 -10.95
C PRO A 187 4.81 -10.28 -9.76
N VAL A 188 3.75 -10.46 -8.96
CA VAL A 188 3.45 -9.64 -7.79
C VAL A 188 4.65 -9.51 -6.84
N TYR A 189 5.32 -10.63 -6.51
CA TYR A 189 6.46 -10.60 -5.58
C TYR A 189 7.66 -9.84 -6.11
N GLN A 190 7.87 -9.82 -7.43
CA GLN A 190 8.94 -9.05 -8.06
C GLN A 190 8.60 -7.57 -8.13
N PHE A 191 7.35 -7.23 -8.46
CA PHE A 191 6.87 -5.84 -8.43
C PHE A 191 7.00 -5.24 -7.03
N LEU A 192 6.71 -6.02 -5.99
CA LEU A 192 6.74 -5.58 -4.59
C LEU A 192 8.05 -5.91 -3.87
N LYS A 193 9.16 -6.11 -4.59
CA LYS A 193 10.46 -6.43 -4.01
C LYS A 193 10.84 -5.50 -2.86
N GLU A 194 10.85 -4.20 -3.09
CA GLU A 194 11.27 -3.21 -2.09
C GLU A 194 10.37 -3.20 -0.83
N PRO A 195 9.03 -3.16 -0.95
CA PRO A 195 8.15 -3.29 0.20
C PRO A 195 8.31 -4.61 0.97
N LEU A 196 8.49 -5.73 0.28
CA LEU A 196 8.71 -7.04 0.90
C LEU A 196 10.03 -7.07 1.67
N ILE A 197 11.13 -6.56 1.09
CA ILE A 197 12.42 -6.43 1.77
C ILE A 197 12.28 -5.50 2.99
N ARG A 198 11.60 -4.37 2.86
CA ARG A 198 11.37 -3.44 3.98
C ARG A 198 10.61 -4.10 5.13
N ARG A 199 9.67 -4.99 4.83
CA ARG A 199 8.83 -5.64 5.84
C ARG A 199 9.49 -6.87 6.47
N PHE A 200 10.11 -7.72 5.65
CA PHE A 200 10.57 -9.05 6.07
C PHE A 200 12.10 -9.24 6.00
N GLY A 201 12.80 -8.31 5.37
CA GLY A 201 14.25 -8.35 5.20
C GLY A 201 14.71 -9.06 3.92
N GLU A 202 15.96 -8.79 3.52
CA GLU A 202 16.55 -9.34 2.29
C GLU A 202 16.70 -10.87 2.32
N ALA A 203 16.99 -11.45 3.49
CA ALA A 203 17.16 -12.89 3.63
C ALA A 203 15.85 -13.63 3.32
N TRP A 204 14.74 -13.15 3.89
CA TRP A 204 13.40 -13.68 3.61
C TRP A 204 13.01 -13.53 2.14
N TYR A 205 13.30 -12.37 1.55
CA TYR A 205 12.97 -12.13 0.14
C TYR A 205 13.76 -13.06 -0.81
N ARG A 206 15.02 -13.40 -0.48
CA ARG A 206 15.79 -14.39 -1.25
C ARG A 206 15.16 -15.77 -1.17
N GLU A 207 14.77 -16.22 0.03
CA GLU A 207 14.08 -17.50 0.21
C GLU A 207 12.76 -17.53 -0.60
N LEU A 208 12.00 -16.43 -0.62
CA LEU A 208 10.81 -16.28 -1.45
C LEU A 208 11.12 -16.48 -2.93
N CYS A 209 12.21 -15.90 -3.43
CA CYS A 209 12.63 -16.05 -4.83
C CYS A 209 13.03 -17.51 -5.14
N GLU A 210 13.76 -18.18 -4.25
CA GLU A 210 14.14 -19.60 -4.41
C GLU A 210 12.91 -20.51 -4.49
N VAL A 211 11.92 -20.29 -3.62
CA VAL A 211 10.65 -21.02 -3.65
C VAL A 211 9.89 -20.74 -4.95
N ALA A 212 9.87 -19.49 -5.43
CA ALA A 212 9.23 -19.13 -6.69
C ALA A 212 9.87 -19.85 -7.90
N GLU A 213 11.21 -19.89 -7.96
CA GLU A 213 11.94 -20.57 -9.03
C GLU A 213 11.66 -22.08 -9.06
N GLN A 214 11.68 -22.72 -7.89
CA GLN A 214 11.37 -24.15 -7.77
C GLN A 214 9.94 -24.47 -8.20
N LEU A 215 9.01 -23.63 -7.84
CA LEU A 215 7.60 -23.81 -8.13
C LEU A 215 7.32 -23.65 -9.64
N LEU A 216 7.91 -22.63 -10.28
CA LEU A 216 7.77 -22.39 -11.71
C LEU A 216 8.45 -23.47 -12.56
N ALA A 217 9.58 -24.01 -12.08
CA ALA A 217 10.25 -25.14 -12.75
C ALA A 217 9.39 -26.42 -12.73
N ALA A 218 8.68 -26.67 -11.64
CA ALA A 218 7.82 -27.85 -11.47
C ALA A 218 6.50 -27.78 -12.29
N ASP A 219 5.99 -26.59 -12.60
CA ASP A 219 4.80 -26.40 -13.45
C ASP A 219 5.12 -26.45 -14.97
N GLY A 220 6.40 -26.40 -15.35
CA GLY A 220 6.86 -26.45 -16.75
C GLY A 220 7.14 -27.88 -17.29
N GLU A 221 7.08 -28.91 -16.43
CA GLU A 221 7.18 -30.34 -16.77
C GLU A 221 5.78 -30.99 -16.80
#